data_ec27201a5aa1d97caf20c735108c6960
#
_entry.id   ec27201a5aa1d97caf20c735108c6960
#
_cell.length_a   1.000
_cell.length_b   1.000
_cell.length_c   1.000
_cell.angle_alpha   90.00
_cell.angle_beta   90.00
_cell.angle_gamma   90.00
#
_symmetry.space_group_name_H-M   'P 1'
#
loop_
_entity.id
_entity.type
_entity.pdbx_description
1 polymer ?
#
loop_
_entity_poly.entity_id
_entity_poly.type
_entity_poly.pdbx_seq_one_letter_code
_entity_poly.pdbx_strand_id
1 'polypeptide(L)'
;MPETPPEQATPPAAPEPAAPRDGAPLIVVTVADPAQSDDPALALRKQQLYEDAVARHGGNPVTLHVNTPADEKARLLARMDGLLFTGGAGDIDPELYGETPNGARNVDRPRDAMELEAWRAAERRWIPVLGICRGHQLINVFSGGSLIQDVPSHAGTPYGHGEAMTHDLDVDPDSRLARAIAEAAPDGFAATESSDTILELAVNSFHHQAVDESRLAPGLRAVAWAHSEAGRLVEGLESREERWVVGVQCHPERPESTPPELDGLWADFIQAVEEARAKRAK
;
A
#
# COMPACT_ATOMS: atom_id res chain seq x y z
N MET A 1 -42.96 4.57 28.33
CA MET A 1 -42.82 4.52 26.86
C MET A 1 -41.36 4.34 26.57
N PRO A 2 -40.88 3.24 25.99
CA PRO A 2 -39.46 3.09 25.62
C PRO A 2 -39.22 3.98 24.39
N GLU A 3 -38.18 4.79 24.44
CA GLU A 3 -37.70 5.61 23.33
C GLU A 3 -37.12 4.73 22.22
N THR A 4 -37.57 5.00 21.00
CA THR A 4 -37.09 4.35 19.78
C THR A 4 -35.63 4.78 19.54
N PRO A 5 -34.67 3.88 19.32
CA PRO A 5 -33.29 4.28 19.00
C PRO A 5 -33.26 5.07 17.69
N PRO A 6 -32.34 6.04 17.54
CA PRO A 6 -32.23 6.83 16.34
C PRO A 6 -31.89 5.93 15.14
N GLU A 7 -32.62 6.14 14.04
CA GLU A 7 -32.41 5.49 12.76
C GLU A 7 -30.96 5.80 12.26
N GLN A 8 -30.14 4.77 12.15
CA GLN A 8 -28.79 4.91 11.61
C GLN A 8 -28.91 5.30 10.13
N ALA A 9 -28.47 6.49 9.80
CA ALA A 9 -28.39 6.95 8.42
C ALA A 9 -27.54 5.96 7.59
N THR A 10 -28.13 5.43 6.52
CA THR A 10 -27.41 4.59 5.56
C THR A 10 -26.27 5.42 4.96
N PRO A 11 -25.02 4.95 4.99
CA PRO A 11 -23.93 5.68 4.36
C PRO A 11 -24.21 5.84 2.86
N PRO A 12 -23.79 6.96 2.25
CA PRO A 12 -23.96 7.17 0.82
C PRO A 12 -23.31 6.02 0.04
N ALA A 13 -24.00 5.54 -1.00
CA ALA A 13 -23.46 4.51 -1.89
C ALA A 13 -22.12 4.99 -2.46
N ALA A 14 -21.12 4.11 -2.45
CA ALA A 14 -19.85 4.39 -3.10
C ALA A 14 -20.10 4.82 -4.56
N PRO A 15 -19.39 5.84 -5.07
CA PRO A 15 -19.52 6.23 -6.47
C PRO A 15 -19.19 5.04 -7.37
N GLU A 16 -19.94 4.88 -8.46
CA GLU A 16 -19.63 3.83 -9.45
C GLU A 16 -18.19 4.01 -9.96
N PRO A 17 -17.41 2.90 -10.09
CA PRO A 17 -16.05 2.99 -10.59
C PRO A 17 -16.04 3.66 -11.95
N ALA A 18 -15.15 4.63 -12.14
CA ALA A 18 -15.00 5.31 -13.42
C ALA A 18 -14.63 4.28 -14.50
N ALA A 19 -15.34 4.29 -15.63
CA ALA A 19 -15.03 3.41 -16.75
C ALA A 19 -13.57 3.63 -17.22
N PRO A 20 -12.83 2.57 -17.58
CA PRO A 20 -11.45 2.69 -18.05
C PRO A 20 -11.36 3.71 -19.20
N ARG A 21 -10.46 4.67 -19.10
CA ARG A 21 -10.20 5.63 -20.17
C ARG A 21 -9.37 4.95 -21.27
N ASP A 22 -9.75 5.15 -22.52
CA ASP A 22 -8.95 4.66 -23.65
C ASP A 22 -7.51 5.20 -23.53
N GLY A 23 -6.53 4.29 -23.53
CA GLY A 23 -5.12 4.64 -23.41
C GLY A 23 -4.60 4.80 -21.97
N ALA A 24 -5.43 4.63 -20.93
CA ALA A 24 -4.99 4.65 -19.55
C ALA A 24 -3.92 3.58 -19.25
N PRO A 25 -2.94 3.87 -18.38
CA PRO A 25 -1.90 2.91 -18.02
C PRO A 25 -2.50 1.70 -17.29
N LEU A 26 -2.05 0.50 -17.66
CA LEU A 26 -2.47 -0.75 -17.04
C LEU A 26 -1.78 -0.94 -15.67
N ILE A 27 -2.55 -0.90 -14.60
CA ILE A 27 -2.07 -1.13 -13.24
C ILE A 27 -2.48 -2.53 -12.79
N VAL A 28 -1.50 -3.42 -12.61
CA VAL A 28 -1.76 -4.72 -11.99
C VAL A 28 -1.86 -4.53 -10.48
N VAL A 29 -3.01 -4.92 -9.92
CA VAL A 29 -3.33 -4.84 -8.50
C VAL A 29 -3.33 -6.25 -7.92
N THR A 30 -2.35 -6.59 -7.08
CA THR A 30 -2.31 -7.92 -6.45
C THR A 30 -3.18 -7.96 -5.21
N VAL A 31 -3.98 -8.99 -5.08
CA VAL A 31 -4.93 -9.15 -3.96
C VAL A 31 -4.92 -10.57 -3.40
N ALA A 32 -5.36 -10.73 -2.15
CA ALA A 32 -5.74 -12.03 -1.63
C ALA A 32 -6.97 -12.56 -2.39
N ASP A 33 -7.09 -13.89 -2.49
CA ASP A 33 -8.29 -14.49 -3.07
C ASP A 33 -9.50 -14.28 -2.13
N PRO A 34 -10.53 -13.53 -2.55
CA PRO A 34 -11.70 -13.29 -1.71
C PRO A 34 -12.42 -14.57 -1.29
N ALA A 35 -12.35 -15.63 -2.11
CA ALA A 35 -12.98 -16.91 -1.79
C ALA A 35 -12.32 -17.63 -0.60
N GLN A 36 -11.12 -17.24 -0.20
CA GLN A 36 -10.43 -17.77 0.98
C GLN A 36 -10.70 -16.96 2.26
N SER A 37 -11.46 -15.87 2.16
CA SER A 37 -11.85 -15.04 3.31
C SER A 37 -13.06 -15.63 4.03
N ASP A 38 -13.11 -15.48 5.35
CA ASP A 38 -14.30 -15.80 6.16
C ASP A 38 -15.51 -14.91 5.77
N ASP A 39 -15.26 -13.71 5.24
CA ASP A 39 -16.26 -12.82 4.64
C ASP A 39 -15.83 -12.38 3.23
N PRO A 40 -16.16 -13.15 2.19
CA PRO A 40 -15.83 -12.83 0.81
C PRO A 40 -16.39 -11.50 0.32
N ALA A 41 -17.58 -11.11 0.79
CA ALA A 41 -18.20 -9.85 0.40
C ALA A 41 -17.45 -8.64 0.98
N LEU A 42 -16.99 -8.73 2.21
CA LEU A 42 -16.13 -7.72 2.81
C LEU A 42 -14.76 -7.66 2.12
N ALA A 43 -14.18 -8.81 1.79
CA ALA A 43 -12.91 -8.87 1.07
C ALA A 43 -12.99 -8.17 -0.29
N LEU A 44 -14.05 -8.43 -1.07
CA LEU A 44 -14.30 -7.75 -2.34
C LEU A 44 -14.50 -6.24 -2.18
N ARG A 45 -15.26 -5.79 -1.17
CA ARG A 45 -15.42 -4.35 -0.91
C ARG A 45 -14.09 -3.66 -0.58
N LYS A 46 -13.22 -4.33 0.20
CA LYS A 46 -11.88 -3.80 0.51
C LYS A 46 -10.97 -3.75 -0.72
N GLN A 47 -11.04 -4.77 -1.58
CA GLN A 47 -10.33 -4.78 -2.86
C GLN A 47 -10.77 -3.61 -3.75
N GLN A 48 -12.08 -3.35 -3.82
CA GLN A 48 -12.65 -2.28 -4.63
C GLN A 48 -12.10 -0.90 -4.27
N LEU A 49 -11.76 -0.65 -2.99
CA LEU A 49 -11.16 0.63 -2.57
C LEU A 49 -9.82 0.92 -3.29
N TYR A 50 -8.99 -0.09 -3.49
CA TYR A 50 -7.72 0.05 -4.25
C TYR A 50 -7.97 0.31 -5.73
N GLU A 51 -8.90 -0.45 -6.32
CA GLU A 51 -9.28 -0.29 -7.73
C GLU A 51 -9.87 1.10 -7.99
N ASP A 52 -10.77 1.57 -7.11
CA ASP A 52 -11.37 2.90 -7.18
C ASP A 52 -10.33 4.00 -7.03
N ALA A 53 -9.37 3.85 -6.14
CA ALA A 53 -8.28 4.82 -5.97
C ALA A 53 -7.42 4.92 -7.24
N VAL A 54 -7.02 3.80 -7.82
CA VAL A 54 -6.28 3.76 -9.11
C VAL A 54 -7.10 4.39 -10.24
N ALA A 55 -8.38 4.02 -10.37
CA ALA A 55 -9.25 4.52 -11.44
C ALA A 55 -9.53 6.02 -11.32
N ARG A 56 -9.74 6.52 -10.10
CA ARG A 56 -9.95 7.94 -9.79
C ARG A 56 -8.80 8.81 -10.29
N HIS A 57 -7.57 8.31 -10.21
CA HIS A 57 -6.36 9.02 -10.63
C HIS A 57 -5.94 8.73 -12.08
N GLY A 58 -6.77 8.00 -12.85
CA GLY A 58 -6.57 7.83 -14.29
C GLY A 58 -5.87 6.53 -14.70
N GLY A 59 -5.58 5.63 -13.76
CA GLY A 59 -5.10 4.29 -14.05
C GLY A 59 -6.23 3.35 -14.49
N ASN A 60 -5.87 2.26 -15.16
CA ASN A 60 -6.76 1.14 -15.46
C ASN A 60 -6.37 -0.05 -14.55
N PRO A 61 -7.06 -0.26 -13.41
CA PRO A 61 -6.76 -1.34 -12.49
C PRO A 61 -7.19 -2.69 -13.07
N VAL A 62 -6.34 -3.69 -12.97
CA VAL A 62 -6.66 -5.08 -13.28
C VAL A 62 -6.13 -5.98 -12.16
N THR A 63 -7.03 -6.73 -11.56
CA THR A 63 -6.74 -7.58 -10.42
C THR A 63 -5.95 -8.82 -10.81
N LEU A 64 -4.99 -9.17 -9.97
CA LEU A 64 -4.22 -10.40 -10.03
C LEU A 64 -4.32 -11.13 -8.68
N HIS A 65 -4.79 -12.37 -8.68
CA HIS A 65 -4.85 -13.25 -7.51
C HIS A 65 -4.37 -14.67 -7.84
N VAL A 66 -4.19 -15.51 -6.83
CA VAL A 66 -3.60 -16.86 -6.96
C VAL A 66 -4.32 -17.76 -7.96
N ASN A 67 -5.63 -17.58 -8.14
CA ASN A 67 -6.45 -18.35 -9.08
C ASN A 67 -6.57 -17.72 -10.47
N THR A 68 -5.87 -16.62 -10.76
CA THR A 68 -5.81 -16.06 -12.11
C THR A 68 -5.17 -17.10 -13.06
N PRO A 69 -5.81 -17.42 -14.20
CA PRO A 69 -5.27 -18.38 -15.16
C PRO A 69 -3.85 -18.04 -15.59
N ALA A 70 -2.99 -19.05 -15.71
CA ALA A 70 -1.55 -18.84 -15.94
C ALA A 70 -1.23 -18.03 -17.21
N ASP A 71 -2.02 -18.22 -18.29
CA ASP A 71 -1.87 -17.47 -19.52
C ASP A 71 -2.33 -16.01 -19.38
N GLU A 72 -3.36 -15.76 -18.60
CA GLU A 72 -3.82 -14.41 -18.25
C GLU A 72 -2.81 -13.69 -17.36
N LYS A 73 -2.33 -14.35 -16.27
CA LYS A 73 -1.26 -13.83 -15.45
C LYS A 73 -0.04 -13.43 -16.28
N ALA A 74 0.43 -14.33 -17.16
CA ALA A 74 1.57 -14.04 -18.03
C ALA A 74 1.32 -12.80 -18.92
N ARG A 75 0.11 -12.66 -19.49
CA ARG A 75 -0.27 -11.49 -20.29
C ARG A 75 -0.30 -10.20 -19.48
N LEU A 76 -0.87 -10.23 -18.26
CA LEU A 76 -0.92 -9.08 -17.36
C LEU A 76 0.49 -8.62 -17.00
N LEU A 77 1.34 -9.52 -16.52
CA LEU A 77 2.72 -9.20 -16.14
C LEU A 77 3.58 -8.71 -17.30
N ALA A 78 3.32 -9.20 -18.52
CA ALA A 78 4.02 -8.73 -19.73
C ALA A 78 3.58 -7.33 -20.17
N ARG A 79 2.36 -6.91 -19.85
CA ARG A 79 1.77 -5.67 -20.35
C ARG A 79 1.60 -4.57 -19.31
N MET A 80 1.67 -4.88 -18.00
CA MET A 80 1.46 -3.90 -16.95
C MET A 80 2.37 -2.67 -17.14
N ASP A 81 1.83 -1.51 -16.83
CA ASP A 81 2.56 -0.25 -16.81
C ASP A 81 2.95 0.16 -15.38
N GLY A 82 2.15 -0.25 -14.39
CA GLY A 82 2.40 -0.09 -12.96
C GLY A 82 2.01 -1.34 -12.17
N LEU A 83 2.56 -1.48 -10.96
CA LEU A 83 2.25 -2.57 -10.04
C LEU A 83 1.85 -2.02 -8.68
N LEU A 84 0.70 -2.47 -8.17
CA LEU A 84 0.21 -2.16 -6.82
C LEU A 84 0.15 -3.45 -5.98
N PHE A 85 0.94 -3.51 -4.93
CA PHE A 85 0.81 -4.52 -3.88
C PHE A 85 -0.15 -4.01 -2.81
N THR A 86 -1.24 -4.73 -2.59
CA THR A 86 -2.26 -4.35 -1.61
C THR A 86 -1.97 -4.91 -0.22
N GLY A 87 -2.67 -4.38 0.78
CA GLY A 87 -2.75 -4.96 2.11
C GLY A 87 -3.42 -6.35 2.14
N GLY A 88 -3.54 -6.92 3.32
CA GLY A 88 -4.20 -8.21 3.51
C GLY A 88 -3.92 -8.82 4.87
N ALA A 89 -4.74 -9.80 5.25
CA ALA A 89 -4.70 -10.42 6.58
C ALA A 89 -3.61 -11.51 6.73
N GLY A 90 -3.11 -12.05 5.62
CA GLY A 90 -2.06 -13.08 5.67
C GLY A 90 -0.67 -12.46 5.73
N ASP A 91 0.16 -12.95 6.64
CA ASP A 91 1.55 -12.53 6.79
C ASP A 91 2.44 -13.08 5.67
N ILE A 92 3.56 -12.41 5.45
CA ILE A 92 4.61 -12.86 4.53
C ILE A 92 5.37 -14.02 5.17
N ASP A 93 5.67 -15.06 4.38
CA ASP A 93 6.43 -16.21 4.86
C ASP A 93 7.82 -15.80 5.36
N PRO A 94 8.15 -16.02 6.64
CA PRO A 94 9.46 -15.72 7.19
C PRO A 94 10.62 -16.39 6.47
N GLU A 95 10.40 -17.53 5.83
CA GLU A 95 11.43 -18.21 5.02
C GLU A 95 11.93 -17.34 3.85
N LEU A 96 11.11 -16.40 3.33
CA LEU A 96 11.48 -15.50 2.24
C LEU A 96 12.56 -14.48 2.64
N TYR A 97 12.71 -14.20 3.93
CA TYR A 97 13.76 -13.32 4.47
C TYR A 97 14.72 -14.04 5.42
N GLY A 98 14.77 -15.38 5.33
CA GLY A 98 15.76 -16.21 6.01
C GLY A 98 15.52 -16.38 7.51
N GLU A 99 14.31 -16.15 7.99
CA GLU A 99 13.93 -16.31 9.39
C GLU A 99 12.98 -17.51 9.60
N THR A 100 12.94 -18.03 10.81
CA THR A 100 11.91 -18.98 11.24
C THR A 100 10.68 -18.24 11.76
N PRO A 101 9.46 -18.82 11.65
CA PRO A 101 8.27 -18.22 12.21
C PRO A 101 8.41 -17.91 13.71
N ASN A 102 8.19 -16.66 14.07
CA ASN A 102 8.25 -16.13 15.43
C ASN A 102 7.22 -15.00 15.60
N GLY A 103 5.94 -15.35 15.58
CA GLY A 103 4.84 -14.40 15.65
C GLY A 103 4.08 -14.21 14.34
N ALA A 104 4.60 -14.65 13.21
CA ALA A 104 3.87 -14.63 11.93
C ALA A 104 2.61 -15.51 11.98
N ARG A 105 1.51 -15.00 11.39
CA ARG A 105 0.18 -15.61 11.44
C ARG A 105 -0.42 -15.75 10.04
N ASN A 106 -1.15 -16.81 9.78
CA ASN A 106 -1.91 -17.01 8.54
C ASN A 106 -1.07 -16.78 7.27
N VAL A 107 0.16 -17.27 7.23
CA VAL A 107 1.09 -17.10 6.11
C VAL A 107 0.47 -17.55 4.79
N ASP A 108 0.46 -16.67 3.78
CA ASP A 108 -0.13 -16.92 2.46
C ASP A 108 0.97 -17.16 1.40
N ARG A 109 1.60 -18.34 1.47
CA ARG A 109 2.67 -18.74 0.53
C ARG A 109 2.28 -18.68 -0.96
N PRO A 110 1.06 -19.10 -1.37
CA PRO A 110 0.65 -18.96 -2.76
C PRO A 110 0.62 -17.50 -3.23
N ARG A 111 0.13 -16.59 -2.39
CA ARG A 111 0.13 -15.15 -2.67
C ARG A 111 1.55 -14.59 -2.73
N ASP A 112 2.40 -14.96 -1.79
CA ASP A 112 3.81 -14.56 -1.77
C ASP A 112 4.52 -14.96 -3.07
N ALA A 113 4.32 -16.18 -3.54
CA ALA A 113 4.93 -16.69 -4.78
C ALA A 113 4.44 -15.91 -6.02
N MET A 114 3.13 -15.63 -6.10
CA MET A 114 2.54 -14.85 -7.18
C MET A 114 3.06 -13.40 -7.17
N GLU A 115 3.12 -12.77 -6.01
CA GLU A 115 3.60 -11.39 -5.85
C GLU A 115 5.11 -11.28 -6.12
N LEU A 116 5.90 -12.29 -5.76
CA LEU A 116 7.33 -12.35 -6.13
C LEU A 116 7.52 -12.44 -7.66
N GLU A 117 6.66 -13.18 -8.36
CA GLU A 117 6.67 -13.25 -9.82
C GLU A 117 6.35 -11.86 -10.44
N ALA A 118 5.34 -11.17 -9.89
CA ALA A 118 4.97 -9.82 -10.30
C ALA A 118 6.10 -8.80 -10.02
N TRP A 119 6.71 -8.86 -8.83
CA TRP A 119 7.87 -8.04 -8.47
C TRP A 119 9.00 -8.17 -9.48
N ARG A 120 9.43 -9.42 -9.76
CA ARG A 120 10.51 -9.71 -10.73
C ARG A 120 10.17 -9.22 -12.14
N ALA A 121 8.92 -9.30 -12.54
CA ALA A 121 8.49 -8.76 -13.83
C ALA A 121 8.57 -7.23 -13.85
N ALA A 122 8.18 -6.55 -12.76
CA ALA A 122 8.30 -5.10 -12.60
C ALA A 122 9.76 -4.63 -12.56
N GLU A 123 10.65 -5.36 -11.87
CA GLU A 123 12.10 -5.08 -11.84
C GLU A 123 12.70 -5.13 -13.25
N ARG A 124 12.52 -6.23 -13.97
CA ARG A 124 13.07 -6.40 -15.33
C ARG A 124 12.63 -5.32 -16.31
N ARG A 125 11.46 -4.73 -16.09
CA ARG A 125 10.86 -3.74 -17.00
C ARG A 125 10.95 -2.32 -16.46
N TRP A 126 11.58 -2.13 -15.29
CA TRP A 126 11.73 -0.83 -14.63
C TRP A 126 10.39 -0.11 -14.39
N ILE A 127 9.39 -0.89 -13.97
CA ILE A 127 8.00 -0.43 -13.76
C ILE A 127 7.86 0.19 -12.37
N PRO A 128 7.14 1.33 -12.22
CA PRO A 128 6.79 1.87 -10.91
C PRO A 128 5.98 0.90 -10.06
N VAL A 129 6.25 0.90 -8.75
CA VAL A 129 5.59 0.02 -7.78
C VAL A 129 5.13 0.82 -6.57
N LEU A 130 3.86 0.67 -6.21
CA LEU A 130 3.29 1.12 -4.95
C LEU A 130 3.00 -0.09 -4.06
N GLY A 131 3.37 -0.03 -2.79
CA GLY A 131 3.05 -1.05 -1.79
C GLY A 131 2.30 -0.46 -0.60
N ILE A 132 1.16 -1.06 -0.24
CA ILE A 132 0.32 -0.61 0.86
C ILE A 132 0.24 -1.69 1.94
N CYS A 133 0.54 -1.34 3.19
CA CYS A 133 0.51 -2.21 4.36
C CYS A 133 1.36 -3.48 4.14
N ARG A 134 0.75 -4.64 3.89
CA ARG A 134 1.50 -5.85 3.52
C ARG A 134 2.36 -5.64 2.27
N GLY A 135 1.91 -4.82 1.31
CA GLY A 135 2.69 -4.46 0.13
C GLY A 135 3.95 -3.64 0.43
N HIS A 136 3.92 -2.75 1.42
CA HIS A 136 5.10 -2.06 1.95
C HIS A 136 6.13 -3.06 2.49
N GLN A 137 5.67 -4.03 3.29
CA GLN A 137 6.50 -5.10 3.84
C GLN A 137 7.08 -5.99 2.75
N LEU A 138 6.30 -6.35 1.71
CA LEU A 138 6.74 -7.11 0.55
C LEU A 138 7.85 -6.42 -0.22
N ILE A 139 7.74 -5.11 -0.47
CA ILE A 139 8.78 -4.32 -1.14
C ILE A 139 10.09 -4.47 -0.36
N ASN A 140 10.06 -4.35 0.96
CA ASN A 140 11.25 -4.53 1.80
C ASN A 140 11.83 -5.95 1.68
N VAL A 141 11.01 -6.97 1.84
CA VAL A 141 11.43 -8.38 1.79
C VAL A 141 11.98 -8.74 0.40
N PHE A 142 11.30 -8.39 -0.66
CA PHE A 142 11.74 -8.71 -2.03
C PHE A 142 12.98 -7.92 -2.46
N SER A 143 13.27 -6.81 -1.79
CA SER A 143 14.51 -6.05 -1.96
C SER A 143 15.67 -6.56 -1.08
N GLY A 144 15.45 -7.59 -0.26
CA GLY A 144 16.47 -8.23 0.58
C GLY A 144 16.49 -7.77 2.04
N GLY A 145 15.43 -7.11 2.50
CA GLY A 145 15.19 -6.78 3.92
C GLY A 145 14.46 -7.90 4.67
N SER A 146 14.15 -7.65 5.94
CA SER A 146 13.38 -8.55 6.80
C SER A 146 12.32 -7.80 7.61
N LEU A 147 11.52 -8.52 8.43
CA LEU A 147 10.40 -7.96 9.19
C LEU A 147 10.54 -8.23 10.69
N ILE A 148 9.98 -7.34 11.51
CA ILE A 148 9.53 -7.66 12.85
C ILE A 148 8.21 -8.43 12.69
N GLN A 149 8.21 -9.71 13.05
CA GLN A 149 7.08 -10.62 12.80
C GLN A 149 5.87 -10.37 13.71
N ASP A 150 6.08 -9.77 14.88
CA ASP A 150 5.02 -9.35 15.81
C ASP A 150 5.55 -8.19 16.66
N VAL A 151 4.96 -7.03 16.53
CA VAL A 151 5.36 -5.83 17.28
C VAL A 151 4.58 -5.82 18.59
N PRO A 152 5.25 -5.99 19.76
CA PRO A 152 4.59 -5.89 21.06
C PRO A 152 3.91 -4.52 21.21
N SER A 153 2.71 -4.50 21.75
CA SER A 153 1.93 -3.27 22.02
C SER A 153 1.53 -2.45 20.78
N HIS A 154 1.91 -2.85 19.58
CA HIS A 154 1.40 -2.28 18.36
C HIS A 154 0.14 -3.06 17.95
N ALA A 155 -0.92 -2.83 18.73
CA ALA A 155 -2.20 -3.44 18.47
C ALA A 155 -2.83 -2.73 17.25
N GLY A 156 -2.45 -3.14 16.06
CA GLY A 156 -3.29 -2.89 14.91
C GLY A 156 -4.68 -3.45 15.21
N THR A 157 -5.73 -2.69 14.95
CA THR A 157 -7.09 -3.21 15.06
C THR A 157 -7.18 -4.46 14.20
N PRO A 158 -7.70 -5.60 14.71
CA PRO A 158 -7.88 -6.79 13.89
C PRO A 158 -8.61 -6.42 12.60
N TYR A 159 -8.04 -6.78 11.48
CA TYR A 159 -8.48 -6.37 10.15
C TYR A 159 -9.98 -6.65 9.97
N GLY A 160 -10.81 -5.60 10.03
CA GLY A 160 -12.24 -5.70 9.75
C GLY A 160 -13.20 -5.46 10.91
N HIS A 161 -12.73 -5.29 12.13
CA HIS A 161 -13.60 -5.14 13.30
C HIS A 161 -13.13 -3.97 14.17
N GLY A 162 -13.93 -2.89 14.22
CA GLY A 162 -13.70 -1.74 15.11
C GLY A 162 -13.24 -0.46 14.41
N GLU A 163 -13.09 0.59 15.19
CA GLU A 163 -12.51 1.86 14.73
C GLU A 163 -11.03 1.68 14.42
N ALA A 164 -10.54 2.35 13.38
CA ALA A 164 -9.12 2.35 13.04
C ALA A 164 -8.32 2.89 14.24
N MET A 165 -7.27 2.19 14.64
CA MET A 165 -6.25 2.82 15.47
C MET A 165 -5.52 3.86 14.62
N THR A 166 -5.17 4.97 15.22
CA THR A 166 -4.40 6.02 14.55
C THR A 166 -3.12 6.27 15.36
N HIS A 167 -2.07 6.63 14.64
CA HIS A 167 -0.84 7.15 15.24
C HIS A 167 -0.28 8.27 14.37
N ASP A 168 0.60 9.06 14.94
CA ASP A 168 1.30 10.11 14.23
C ASP A 168 2.39 9.49 13.34
N LEU A 169 2.56 10.09 12.16
CA LEU A 169 3.54 9.72 11.15
C LEU A 169 4.49 10.89 10.95
N ASP A 170 5.76 10.66 11.23
CA ASP A 170 6.85 11.60 10.92
C ASP A 170 7.33 11.36 9.49
N VAL A 171 7.26 12.34 8.59
CA VAL A 171 7.67 12.19 7.19
C VAL A 171 8.89 13.05 6.88
N ASP A 172 9.89 12.45 6.22
CA ASP A 172 11.07 13.13 5.68
C ASP A 172 10.66 14.13 4.58
N PRO A 173 10.90 15.44 4.78
CA PRO A 173 10.48 16.48 3.84
C PRO A 173 11.10 16.35 2.45
N ASP A 174 12.25 15.70 2.32
CA ASP A 174 12.96 15.50 1.06
C ASP A 174 12.53 14.23 0.31
N SER A 175 11.48 13.54 0.79
CA SER A 175 10.97 12.30 0.21
C SER A 175 10.00 12.53 -0.96
N ARG A 176 9.80 11.48 -1.78
CA ARG A 176 8.71 11.44 -2.77
C ARG A 176 7.36 11.50 -2.07
N LEU A 177 7.24 10.80 -0.94
CA LEU A 177 6.01 10.80 -0.13
C LEU A 177 5.64 12.21 0.34
N ALA A 178 6.60 12.99 0.87
CA ALA A 178 6.34 14.36 1.31
C ALA A 178 5.90 15.26 0.14
N ARG A 179 6.52 15.12 -1.04
CA ARG A 179 6.10 15.86 -2.24
C ARG A 179 4.67 15.53 -2.65
N ALA A 180 4.34 14.25 -2.70
CA ALA A 180 3.00 13.79 -3.04
C ALA A 180 1.93 14.34 -2.08
N ILE A 181 2.22 14.35 -0.77
CA ILE A 181 1.37 14.93 0.27
C ILE A 181 1.20 16.45 0.06
N ALA A 182 2.30 17.16 -0.18
CA ALA A 182 2.28 18.62 -0.35
C ALA A 182 1.50 19.06 -1.60
N GLU A 183 1.58 18.30 -2.69
CA GLU A 183 0.84 18.59 -3.93
C GLU A 183 -0.69 18.41 -3.78
N ALA A 184 -1.13 17.56 -2.87
CA ALA A 184 -2.56 17.32 -2.60
C ALA A 184 -3.16 18.26 -1.55
N ALA A 185 -2.33 18.99 -0.80
CA ALA A 185 -2.80 19.87 0.26
C ALA A 185 -3.47 21.13 -0.30
N PRO A 186 -4.79 21.37 -0.08
CA PRO A 186 -5.56 22.44 -0.74
C PRO A 186 -5.13 23.87 -0.33
N ASP A 187 -4.47 24.05 0.82
CA ASP A 187 -4.04 25.36 1.36
C ASP A 187 -2.53 25.49 1.49
N GLY A 188 -1.78 24.62 0.78
CA GLY A 188 -0.35 24.52 0.95
C GLY A 188 -0.04 23.97 2.35
N PHE A 189 0.31 22.72 2.44
CA PHE A 189 1.04 22.24 3.61
C PHE A 189 2.22 23.21 3.73
N ALA A 190 2.20 24.09 4.73
CA ALA A 190 3.29 24.99 4.97
C ALA A 190 4.50 24.12 5.32
N ALA A 191 5.26 23.73 4.30
CA ALA A 191 6.66 23.47 4.50
C ALA A 191 7.16 24.78 5.17
N THR A 192 7.22 24.78 6.48
CA THR A 192 7.84 25.88 7.21
C THR A 192 9.20 26.06 6.55
N GLU A 193 9.63 27.29 6.27
CA GLU A 193 10.84 27.64 5.53
C GLU A 193 12.15 27.08 6.17
N SER A 194 12.05 26.13 7.08
CA SER A 194 13.14 25.41 7.74
C SER A 194 13.20 24.00 7.17
N SER A 195 14.27 23.66 6.49
CA SER A 195 14.59 22.34 5.93
C SER A 195 14.65 21.18 6.96
N ASP A 196 14.38 21.46 8.23
CA ASP A 196 14.45 20.50 9.33
C ASP A 196 13.05 20.15 9.89
N THR A 197 11.96 20.59 9.25
CA THR A 197 10.62 20.34 9.78
C THR A 197 10.07 19.02 9.27
N ILE A 198 9.97 18.07 10.17
CA ILE A 198 9.24 16.81 9.98
C ILE A 198 7.77 17.13 9.73
N LEU A 199 7.18 16.51 8.71
CA LEU A 199 5.77 16.60 8.41
C LEU A 199 5.03 15.59 9.31
N GLU A 200 4.14 16.05 10.19
CA GLU A 200 3.35 15.20 11.08
C GLU A 200 1.94 14.97 10.50
N LEU A 201 1.55 13.70 10.39
CA LEU A 201 0.23 13.29 9.92
C LEU A 201 -0.34 12.19 10.83
N ALA A 202 -1.62 12.26 11.17
CA ALA A 202 -2.29 11.14 11.84
C ALA A 202 -2.81 10.15 10.81
N VAL A 203 -2.34 8.90 10.85
CA VAL A 203 -2.72 7.84 9.91
C VAL A 203 -3.35 6.65 10.59
N ASN A 204 -4.13 5.87 9.84
CA ASN A 204 -4.70 4.62 10.32
C ASN A 204 -3.64 3.50 10.44
N SER A 205 -3.87 2.56 11.33
CA SER A 205 -2.99 1.43 11.59
C SER A 205 -3.78 0.12 11.73
N PHE A 206 -3.44 -0.88 10.90
CA PHE A 206 -4.12 -2.19 10.85
C PHE A 206 -3.12 -3.36 10.74
N HIS A 207 -1.92 -3.22 11.27
CA HIS A 207 -0.87 -4.22 11.15
C HIS A 207 -0.30 -4.61 12.52
N HIS A 208 0.31 -5.80 12.60
CA HIS A 208 1.09 -6.26 13.75
C HIS A 208 2.54 -6.60 13.37
N GLN A 209 2.85 -6.65 12.09
CA GLN A 209 4.21 -6.77 11.56
C GLN A 209 4.72 -5.41 11.11
N ALA A 210 6.03 -5.20 11.16
CA ALA A 210 6.63 -3.93 10.79
C ALA A 210 8.05 -4.09 10.23
N VAL A 211 8.55 -3.01 9.65
CA VAL A 211 9.96 -2.81 9.30
C VAL A 211 10.56 -1.84 10.31
N ASP A 212 11.77 -2.08 10.78
CA ASP A 212 12.62 -1.09 11.42
C ASP A 212 13.84 -0.78 10.55
N GLU A 213 14.62 0.26 10.91
CA GLU A 213 15.77 0.67 10.09
C GLU A 213 16.85 -0.42 9.98
N SER A 214 17.00 -1.31 10.98
CA SER A 214 17.97 -2.40 10.97
C SER A 214 17.58 -3.55 10.04
N ARG A 215 16.31 -3.59 9.64
CA ARG A 215 15.71 -4.61 8.78
C ARG A 215 15.41 -4.11 7.37
N LEU A 216 15.66 -2.83 7.12
CA LEU A 216 15.43 -2.18 5.83
C LEU A 216 16.42 -2.69 4.78
N ALA A 217 15.92 -3.03 3.60
CA ALA A 217 16.76 -3.46 2.48
C ALA A 217 17.74 -2.37 2.03
N PRO A 218 19.00 -2.71 1.66
CA PRO A 218 20.02 -1.72 1.33
C PRO A 218 19.68 -0.78 0.17
N GLY A 219 18.86 -1.24 -0.79
CA GLY A 219 18.37 -0.46 -1.95
C GLY A 219 17.25 0.51 -1.63
N LEU A 220 16.73 0.47 -0.40
CA LEU A 220 15.63 1.32 0.06
C LEU A 220 16.11 2.36 1.08
N ARG A 221 15.35 3.43 1.25
CA ARG A 221 15.47 4.36 2.38
C ARG A 221 14.15 4.49 3.11
N ALA A 222 14.21 4.60 4.42
CA ALA A 222 13.07 4.99 5.22
C ALA A 222 12.77 6.47 4.99
N VAL A 223 11.50 6.81 4.87
CA VAL A 223 11.03 8.18 4.61
C VAL A 223 9.86 8.59 5.47
N ALA A 224 9.28 7.66 6.21
CA ALA A 224 8.27 7.96 7.20
C ALA A 224 8.37 6.99 8.38
N TRP A 225 8.02 7.47 9.58
CA TRP A 225 8.20 6.70 10.81
C TRP A 225 7.06 6.92 11.80
N ALA A 226 6.76 5.87 12.55
CA ALA A 226 5.97 5.94 13.77
C ALA A 226 6.81 5.61 14.99
N HIS A 227 6.44 6.18 16.12
CA HIS A 227 7.03 5.84 17.42
C HIS A 227 6.18 4.80 18.14
N SER A 228 6.81 3.72 18.57
CA SER A 228 6.18 2.65 19.35
C SER A 228 7.00 2.33 20.59
N GLU A 229 6.45 1.54 21.52
CA GLU A 229 7.22 1.03 22.66
C GLU A 229 8.39 0.14 22.24
N ALA A 230 8.28 -0.49 21.05
CA ALA A 230 9.36 -1.30 20.44
C ALA A 230 10.45 -0.45 19.76
N GLY A 231 10.28 0.87 19.74
CA GLY A 231 11.17 1.81 19.07
C GLY A 231 10.53 2.45 17.83
N ARG A 232 11.37 2.97 16.95
CA ARG A 232 10.97 3.68 15.74
C ARG A 232 10.69 2.67 14.61
N LEU A 233 9.46 2.63 14.11
CA LEU A 233 9.02 1.78 13.02
C LEU A 233 9.08 2.53 11.70
N VAL A 234 9.45 1.86 10.62
CA VAL A 234 9.46 2.41 9.26
C VAL A 234 8.05 2.25 8.68
N GLU A 235 7.35 3.37 8.54
CA GLU A 235 5.99 3.47 8.03
C GLU A 235 5.92 3.90 6.56
N GLY A 236 7.03 4.45 6.05
CA GLY A 236 7.22 4.79 4.65
C GLY A 236 8.61 4.42 4.19
N LEU A 237 8.72 3.83 3.01
CA LEU A 237 9.99 3.53 2.35
C LEU A 237 9.92 3.91 0.87
N GLU A 238 11.09 4.21 0.31
CA GLU A 238 11.21 4.43 -1.13
C GLU A 238 12.56 3.93 -1.66
N SER A 239 12.61 3.65 -2.98
CA SER A 239 13.85 3.29 -3.66
C SER A 239 14.85 4.43 -3.63
N ARG A 240 16.13 4.10 -3.41
CA ARG A 240 17.27 5.00 -3.59
C ARG A 240 17.59 5.25 -5.07
N GLU A 241 17.05 4.43 -5.96
CA GLU A 241 17.24 4.53 -7.40
C GLU A 241 16.20 5.48 -8.04
N GLU A 242 16.40 5.82 -9.32
CA GLU A 242 15.44 6.64 -10.08
C GLU A 242 14.10 5.95 -10.29
N ARG A 243 14.07 4.61 -10.27
CA ARG A 243 12.81 3.86 -10.37
C ARG A 243 11.88 4.26 -9.24
N TRP A 244 10.67 4.63 -9.59
CA TRP A 244 9.65 4.96 -8.60
C TRP A 244 9.16 3.69 -7.91
N VAL A 245 9.57 3.50 -6.68
CA VAL A 245 9.09 2.44 -5.77
C VAL A 245 8.84 3.11 -4.44
N VAL A 246 7.61 3.08 -3.97
CA VAL A 246 7.18 3.64 -2.70
C VAL A 246 6.33 2.62 -1.95
N GLY A 247 6.53 2.50 -0.66
CA GLY A 247 5.71 1.70 0.24
C GLY A 247 5.25 2.52 1.42
N VAL A 248 3.98 2.40 1.80
CA VAL A 248 3.39 2.97 3.01
C VAL A 248 2.70 1.89 3.84
N GLN A 249 2.89 1.93 5.17
CA GLN A 249 2.33 0.92 6.06
C GLN A 249 0.86 1.20 6.39
N CYS A 250 0.43 2.45 6.36
CA CYS A 250 -0.97 2.85 6.50
C CYS A 250 -1.80 2.52 5.25
N HIS A 251 -3.11 2.78 5.30
CA HIS A 251 -4.08 2.46 4.26
C HIS A 251 -4.68 3.72 3.62
N PRO A 252 -4.00 4.34 2.63
CA PRO A 252 -4.49 5.55 1.94
C PRO A 252 -5.73 5.30 1.07
N GLU A 253 -6.07 4.05 0.77
CA GLU A 253 -7.33 3.71 0.08
C GLU A 253 -8.58 3.88 0.94
N ARG A 254 -8.42 4.21 2.24
CA ARG A 254 -9.52 4.35 3.21
C ARG A 254 -9.72 5.80 3.61
N PRO A 255 -10.42 6.59 2.82
CA PRO A 255 -10.59 8.03 3.06
C PRO A 255 -11.32 8.35 4.36
N GLU A 256 -12.07 7.39 4.92
CA GLU A 256 -12.78 7.57 6.19
C GLU A 256 -11.86 7.60 7.42
N SER A 257 -10.62 7.12 7.27
CA SER A 257 -9.66 6.99 8.39
C SER A 257 -8.25 7.46 8.04
N THR A 258 -8.10 8.15 6.92
CA THR A 258 -6.81 8.63 6.40
C THR A 258 -6.91 10.11 6.08
N PRO A 259 -5.88 10.92 6.37
CA PRO A 259 -5.87 12.34 6.00
C PRO A 259 -5.94 12.49 4.47
N PRO A 260 -6.73 13.47 3.97
CA PRO A 260 -6.97 13.63 2.54
C PRO A 260 -5.70 13.95 1.74
N GLU A 261 -4.66 14.48 2.37
CA GLU A 261 -3.37 14.78 1.77
C GLU A 261 -2.67 13.52 1.22
N LEU A 262 -2.92 12.35 1.82
CA LEU A 262 -2.39 11.07 1.32
C LEU A 262 -3.03 10.63 -0.01
N ASP A 263 -4.11 11.28 -0.46
CA ASP A 263 -4.65 11.05 -1.82
C ASP A 263 -3.64 11.45 -2.92
N GLY A 264 -2.71 12.38 -2.62
CA GLY A 264 -1.61 12.74 -3.51
C GLY A 264 -0.67 11.58 -3.86
N LEU A 265 -0.53 10.60 -3.00
CA LEU A 265 0.28 9.40 -3.27
C LEU A 265 -0.22 8.63 -4.51
N TRP A 266 -1.53 8.57 -4.69
CA TRP A 266 -2.14 7.92 -5.86
C TRP A 266 -1.87 8.71 -7.15
N ALA A 267 -1.97 10.04 -7.08
CA ALA A 267 -1.68 10.92 -8.21
C ALA A 267 -0.20 10.81 -8.63
N ASP A 268 0.74 10.88 -7.67
CA ASP A 268 2.19 10.75 -7.92
C ASP A 268 2.53 9.35 -8.49
N PHE A 269 1.92 8.29 -7.97
CA PHE A 269 2.09 6.94 -8.53
C PHE A 269 1.67 6.86 -9.99
N ILE A 270 0.47 7.35 -10.34
CA ILE A 270 -0.03 7.30 -11.73
C ILE A 270 0.82 8.18 -12.64
N GLN A 271 1.23 9.36 -12.20
CA GLN A 271 2.15 10.21 -12.94
C GLN A 271 3.49 9.48 -13.22
N ALA A 272 4.09 8.86 -12.23
CA ALA A 272 5.32 8.09 -12.40
C ALA A 272 5.16 6.94 -13.41
N VAL A 273 3.99 6.27 -13.40
CA VAL A 273 3.66 5.22 -14.37
C VAL A 273 3.57 5.78 -15.79
N GLU A 274 2.92 6.91 -16.00
CA GLU A 274 2.81 7.57 -17.31
C GLU A 274 4.19 7.99 -17.84
N GLU A 275 5.04 8.58 -16.99
CA GLU A 275 6.40 8.95 -17.33
C GLU A 275 7.26 7.74 -17.72
N ALA A 276 7.20 6.67 -16.94
CA ALA A 276 7.91 5.42 -17.22
C ALA A 276 7.43 4.78 -18.55
N ARG A 277 6.12 4.81 -18.80
CA ARG A 277 5.51 4.35 -20.05
C ARG A 277 6.00 5.16 -21.25
N ALA A 278 6.03 6.48 -21.13
CA ALA A 278 6.54 7.38 -22.17
C ALA A 278 8.04 7.16 -22.47
N LYS A 279 8.84 6.86 -21.45
CA LYS A 279 10.27 6.53 -21.61
C LYS A 279 10.47 5.19 -22.34
N ARG A 280 9.63 4.18 -22.07
CA ARG A 280 9.69 2.86 -22.75
C ARG A 280 9.21 2.87 -24.20
N ALA A 281 8.43 3.87 -24.62
CA ALA A 281 7.93 3.99 -25.99
C ALA A 281 8.91 4.67 -26.96
N LYS A 282 10.00 5.25 -26.42
CA LYS A 282 11.10 5.88 -27.20
C LYS A 282 12.22 4.90 -27.49
#